data_313904f1c16f6ae1f28dc1840e09c2f0
#
_entry.id   313904f1c16f6ae1f28dc1840e09c2f0
#
_cell.length_a   1.000
_cell.length_b   1.000
_cell.length_c   1.000
_cell.angle_alpha   90.00
_cell.angle_beta   90.00
_cell.angle_gamma   90.00
#
_symmetry.space_group_name_H-M   'P 1'
#
loop_
_entity.id
_entity.type
_entity.pdbx_description
1 polymer ?
#
loop_
_entity_poly.entity_id
_entity_poly.type
_entity_poly.pdbx_seq_one_letter_code
_entity_poly.pdbx_strand_id
1 'polypeptide(L)'
;MSRIELKHIDKFYGSNHVLRDINLVIEDGDFMTLLGPSGCGKTTTLRVVSGLEKPQNGIMTIDGEEMINAEDAFYAEPSKRGLNLVFQSYALWPHMTVFDNIAFGLKIQKLDKAEIGKRVMDSLKMMRIDMYHDRYPTELSGGQQQRVAIARAVATNPKLLLLDEPLSNLDAKLRIDMRAELQRLHRELGTTIIYVTHDQVEALTMSTKIALFKEGALNQVATPMELYNNPIDLQAADFIGNPRINLLDGTAELVNGQLVVKSDLGSHTFPAEHLTDEEKPASGEFECVLAIRPEQVIISREPVEGAIPVTVYASQPAGSETIVTLKAERDEFLSKEIGQAHYDIDQQVWAIIDPDKINVYNKETTRLIKRVI
;
A
#
# COMPACT_ATOMS: atom_id res chain seq x y z
N MET A 1 14.52 -17.22 5.42
CA MET A 1 13.84 -16.09 6.06
C MET A 1 14.82 -14.96 6.10
N SER A 2 14.42 -13.73 5.85
CA SER A 2 15.39 -12.63 5.71
C SER A 2 14.85 -11.33 6.29
N ARG A 3 15.57 -10.78 7.27
CA ARG A 3 15.35 -9.43 7.81
C ARG A 3 16.22 -8.43 7.05
N ILE A 4 15.61 -7.36 6.55
CA ILE A 4 16.30 -6.31 5.81
C ILE A 4 16.25 -5.02 6.62
N GLU A 5 17.38 -4.31 6.71
CA GLU A 5 17.45 -3.01 7.35
C GLU A 5 18.18 -2.02 6.44
N LEU A 6 17.48 -0.92 6.14
CA LEU A 6 17.98 0.23 5.38
C LEU A 6 18.16 1.38 6.36
N LYS A 7 19.35 2.01 6.38
CA LYS A 7 19.69 3.14 7.23
C LYS A 7 20.24 4.27 6.41
N HIS A 8 19.62 5.43 6.48
CA HIS A 8 20.07 6.67 5.86
C HIS A 8 20.39 6.54 4.37
N ILE A 9 19.55 5.78 3.62
CA ILE A 9 19.76 5.56 2.19
C ILE A 9 19.37 6.81 1.41
N ASP A 10 20.38 7.41 0.74
CA ASP A 10 20.19 8.49 -0.22
C ASP A 10 20.57 8.06 -1.63
N LYS A 11 19.71 8.37 -2.60
CA LYS A 11 19.98 8.11 -4.02
C LYS A 11 19.76 9.34 -4.86
N PHE A 12 20.78 9.67 -5.65
CA PHE A 12 20.75 10.76 -6.61
C PHE A 12 20.92 10.25 -8.04
N TYR A 13 20.19 10.85 -8.97
CA TYR A 13 20.44 10.79 -10.41
C TYR A 13 20.78 12.19 -10.90
N GLY A 14 22.07 12.45 -11.12
CA GLY A 14 22.57 13.80 -11.33
C GLY A 14 22.26 14.70 -10.13
N SER A 15 21.53 15.77 -10.34
CA SER A 15 21.07 16.68 -9.26
C SER A 15 19.73 16.27 -8.63
N ASN A 16 19.05 15.26 -9.18
CA ASN A 16 17.74 14.84 -8.68
C ASN A 16 17.90 13.88 -7.48
N HIS A 17 17.45 14.30 -6.29
CA HIS A 17 17.46 13.52 -5.07
C HIS A 17 16.20 12.64 -5.01
N VAL A 18 16.32 11.37 -5.44
CA VAL A 18 15.20 10.44 -5.63
C VAL A 18 14.86 9.65 -4.37
N LEU A 19 15.86 9.26 -3.56
CA LEU A 19 15.63 8.69 -2.23
C LEU A 19 16.27 9.62 -1.22
N ARG A 20 15.49 9.97 -0.19
CA ARG A 20 15.85 10.97 0.81
C ARG A 20 15.79 10.35 2.18
N ASP A 21 16.94 10.02 2.74
CA ASP A 21 17.09 9.49 4.10
C ASP A 21 16.13 8.29 4.38
N ILE A 22 16.14 7.28 3.51
CA ILE A 22 15.28 6.12 3.70
C ILE A 22 15.77 5.27 4.86
N ASN A 23 14.94 5.17 5.89
CA ASN A 23 15.13 4.33 7.08
C ASN A 23 13.98 3.32 7.16
N LEU A 24 14.23 2.04 6.80
CA LEU A 24 13.18 1.02 6.69
C LEU A 24 13.68 -0.30 7.24
N VAL A 25 12.88 -0.91 8.11
CA VAL A 25 13.07 -2.27 8.60
C VAL A 25 11.95 -3.15 8.06
N ILE A 26 12.34 -4.25 7.43
CA ILE A 26 11.44 -5.30 6.93
C ILE A 26 11.78 -6.55 7.71
N GLU A 27 10.83 -7.00 8.52
CA GLU A 27 11.05 -8.16 9.37
C GLU A 27 10.95 -9.46 8.58
N ASP A 28 11.53 -10.49 9.13
CA ASP A 28 11.48 -11.83 8.57
C ASP A 28 10.02 -12.32 8.40
N GLY A 29 9.67 -12.78 7.20
CA GLY A 29 8.31 -13.21 6.86
C GLY A 29 7.33 -12.07 6.58
N ASP A 30 7.75 -10.81 6.57
CA ASP A 30 6.87 -9.70 6.17
C ASP A 30 6.51 -9.79 4.68
N PHE A 31 5.26 -9.45 4.38
CA PHE A 31 4.83 -8.98 3.05
C PHE A 31 4.84 -7.45 3.10
N MET A 32 5.99 -6.84 2.83
CA MET A 32 6.17 -5.39 2.85
C MET A 32 5.81 -4.79 1.50
N THR A 33 4.78 -3.95 1.46
CA THR A 33 4.44 -3.19 0.24
C THR A 33 5.00 -1.78 0.29
N LEU A 34 5.73 -1.40 -0.76
CA LEU A 34 6.13 -0.03 -1.02
C LEU A 34 5.02 0.64 -1.85
N LEU A 35 4.27 1.54 -1.23
CA LEU A 35 3.10 2.21 -1.82
C LEU A 35 3.36 3.70 -1.98
N GLY A 36 2.75 4.33 -2.98
CA GLY A 36 2.82 5.78 -3.19
C GLY A 36 2.65 6.16 -4.66
N PRO A 37 2.55 7.45 -4.98
CA PRO A 37 2.38 7.94 -6.35
C PRO A 37 3.57 7.56 -7.25
N SER A 38 3.36 7.66 -8.56
CA SER A 38 4.44 7.42 -9.53
C SER A 38 5.60 8.39 -9.33
N GLY A 39 6.83 7.89 -9.40
CA GLY A 39 8.04 8.70 -9.27
C GLY A 39 8.48 9.00 -7.82
N CYS A 40 7.80 8.49 -6.78
CA CYS A 40 8.16 8.76 -5.38
C CYS A 40 9.31 7.90 -4.83
N GLY A 41 9.99 7.07 -5.64
CA GLY A 41 11.20 6.34 -5.21
C GLY A 41 11.03 4.83 -4.97
N LYS A 42 9.83 4.24 -5.02
CA LYS A 42 9.55 2.81 -4.72
C LYS A 42 10.43 1.83 -5.51
N THR A 43 10.35 1.89 -6.83
CA THR A 43 11.15 1.03 -7.72
C THR A 43 12.65 1.28 -7.54
N THR A 44 13.07 2.52 -7.27
CA THR A 44 14.47 2.84 -6.96
C THR A 44 14.92 2.17 -5.67
N THR A 45 14.09 2.20 -4.62
CA THR A 45 14.34 1.48 -3.36
C THR A 45 14.46 -0.03 -3.61
N LEU A 46 13.54 -0.61 -4.38
CA LEU A 46 13.60 -2.02 -4.75
C LEU A 46 14.91 -2.36 -5.50
N ARG A 47 15.35 -1.50 -6.42
CA ARG A 47 16.61 -1.66 -7.17
C ARG A 47 17.84 -1.50 -6.27
N VAL A 48 17.80 -0.64 -5.27
CA VAL A 48 18.86 -0.55 -4.24
C VAL A 48 18.94 -1.86 -3.45
N VAL A 49 17.81 -2.38 -2.98
CA VAL A 49 17.76 -3.66 -2.26
C VAL A 49 18.27 -4.81 -3.13
N SER A 50 17.91 -4.85 -4.40
CA SER A 50 18.35 -5.91 -5.33
C SER A 50 19.83 -5.80 -5.75
N GLY A 51 20.47 -4.65 -5.53
CA GLY A 51 21.86 -4.37 -5.98
C GLY A 51 21.97 -3.91 -7.42
N LEU A 52 20.86 -3.63 -8.08
CA LEU A 52 20.85 -3.05 -9.42
C LEU A 52 21.15 -1.56 -9.42
N GLU A 53 20.96 -0.89 -8.28
CA GLU A 53 21.29 0.52 -8.08
C GLU A 53 22.16 0.68 -6.84
N LYS A 54 23.14 1.59 -6.93
CA LYS A 54 24.04 1.94 -5.83
C LYS A 54 23.58 3.29 -5.25
N PRO A 55 23.22 3.37 -3.96
CA PRO A 55 22.93 4.63 -3.30
C PRO A 55 24.25 5.38 -3.08
N GLN A 56 24.16 6.69 -2.87
CA GLN A 56 25.33 7.53 -2.57
C GLN A 56 25.63 7.59 -1.07
N ASN A 57 24.58 7.38 -0.22
CA ASN A 57 24.76 7.33 1.23
C ASN A 57 23.97 6.14 1.81
N GLY A 58 24.35 5.78 3.03
CA GLY A 58 23.65 4.83 3.87
C GLY A 58 24.19 3.43 3.87
N ILE A 59 23.57 2.61 4.71
CA ILE A 59 23.95 1.22 4.98
C ILE A 59 22.72 0.33 4.76
N MET A 60 22.92 -0.84 4.19
CA MET A 60 21.88 -1.87 4.11
C MET A 60 22.43 -3.22 4.57
N THR A 61 21.66 -3.91 5.41
CA THR A 61 21.96 -5.27 5.85
C THR A 61 20.84 -6.24 5.48
N ILE A 62 21.21 -7.50 5.22
CA ILE A 62 20.29 -8.63 5.09
C ILE A 62 20.75 -9.68 6.11
N ASP A 63 19.86 -10.06 7.03
CA ASP A 63 20.15 -11.01 8.13
C ASP A 63 21.38 -10.59 8.98
N GLY A 64 21.61 -9.27 9.10
CA GLY A 64 22.76 -8.70 9.82
C GLY A 64 24.05 -8.68 9.02
N GLU A 65 24.10 -9.26 7.82
CA GLU A 65 25.24 -9.18 6.92
C GLU A 65 25.14 -7.89 6.08
N GLU A 66 26.24 -7.14 6.04
CA GLU A 66 26.30 -5.89 5.30
C GLU A 66 26.30 -6.14 3.79
N MET A 67 25.32 -5.54 3.09
CA MET A 67 25.17 -5.61 1.62
C MET A 67 25.51 -4.30 0.95
N ILE A 68 25.35 -3.21 1.66
CA ILE A 68 25.72 -1.85 1.23
C ILE A 68 26.34 -1.13 2.42
N ASN A 69 27.49 -0.52 2.18
CA ASN A 69 28.08 0.52 3.01
C ASN A 69 28.63 1.59 2.07
N ALA A 70 27.88 2.68 1.90
CA ALA A 70 28.23 3.70 0.92
C ALA A 70 29.48 4.51 1.34
N GLU A 71 29.74 4.64 2.65
CA GLU A 71 30.90 5.32 3.19
C GLU A 71 32.20 4.58 2.83
N ASP A 72 32.18 3.24 2.93
CA ASP A 72 33.31 2.37 2.57
C ASP A 72 33.33 1.99 1.08
N ALA A 73 32.41 2.54 0.27
CA ALA A 73 32.18 2.18 -1.13
C ALA A 73 31.97 0.67 -1.34
N PHE A 74 31.43 -0.02 -0.33
CA PHE A 74 31.12 -1.45 -0.39
C PHE A 74 29.69 -1.68 -0.92
N TYR A 75 29.58 -2.50 -1.97
CA TYR A 75 28.30 -2.88 -2.58
C TYR A 75 28.37 -4.34 -2.98
N ALA A 76 27.69 -5.20 -2.23
CA ALA A 76 27.58 -6.63 -2.59
C ALA A 76 26.86 -6.79 -3.93
N GLU A 77 27.38 -7.67 -4.78
CA GLU A 77 26.75 -7.98 -6.07
C GLU A 77 25.37 -8.60 -5.88
N PRO A 78 24.41 -8.41 -6.82
CA PRO A 78 23.07 -8.99 -6.74
C PRO A 78 23.07 -10.50 -6.49
N SER A 79 24.00 -11.23 -7.11
CA SER A 79 24.15 -12.70 -6.98
C SER A 79 24.45 -13.18 -5.55
N LYS A 80 24.99 -12.30 -4.70
CA LYS A 80 25.35 -12.59 -3.30
C LYS A 80 24.27 -12.25 -2.29
N ARG A 81 23.17 -11.59 -2.72
CA ARG A 81 22.11 -11.11 -1.82
C ARG A 81 21.03 -12.15 -1.50
N GLY A 82 21.08 -13.34 -2.11
CA GLY A 82 20.15 -14.44 -1.82
C GLY A 82 18.68 -14.15 -2.15
N LEU A 83 18.41 -13.29 -3.11
CA LEU A 83 17.09 -12.83 -3.48
C LEU A 83 16.73 -13.15 -4.94
N ASN A 84 15.44 -13.12 -5.25
CA ASN A 84 14.93 -13.14 -6.61
C ASN A 84 14.08 -11.89 -6.88
N LEU A 85 14.09 -11.43 -8.14
CA LEU A 85 13.37 -10.26 -8.60
C LEU A 85 12.46 -10.61 -9.78
N VAL A 86 11.21 -10.22 -9.69
CA VAL A 86 10.25 -10.21 -10.80
C VAL A 86 10.08 -8.77 -11.27
N PHE A 87 10.45 -8.51 -12.51
CA PHE A 87 10.31 -7.20 -13.15
C PHE A 87 8.88 -6.96 -13.64
N GLN A 88 8.49 -5.72 -13.79
CA GLN A 88 7.22 -5.30 -14.37
C GLN A 88 6.98 -5.87 -15.80
N SER A 89 8.04 -6.04 -16.59
CA SER A 89 8.00 -6.63 -17.93
C SER A 89 8.07 -8.15 -17.94
N TYR A 90 8.06 -8.81 -16.74
CA TYR A 90 8.24 -10.24 -16.53
C TYR A 90 9.61 -10.79 -16.96
N ALA A 91 10.28 -10.19 -17.93
CA ALA A 91 11.62 -10.53 -18.44
C ALA A 91 11.80 -12.05 -18.69
N LEU A 92 10.81 -12.67 -19.37
CA LEU A 92 10.92 -14.06 -19.82
C LEU A 92 11.81 -14.15 -21.04
N TRP A 93 12.60 -15.22 -21.14
CA TRP A 93 13.40 -15.50 -22.32
C TRP A 93 12.51 -16.08 -23.42
N PRO A 94 12.28 -15.36 -24.54
CA PRO A 94 11.29 -15.77 -25.56
C PRO A 94 11.69 -17.00 -26.35
N HIS A 95 12.99 -17.33 -26.38
CA HIS A 95 13.56 -18.48 -27.09
C HIS A 95 13.63 -19.75 -26.21
N MET A 96 13.20 -19.68 -24.96
CA MET A 96 13.12 -20.81 -24.04
C MET A 96 11.65 -21.17 -23.79
N THR A 97 11.37 -22.46 -23.61
CA THR A 97 10.06 -22.90 -23.15
C THR A 97 9.75 -22.39 -21.74
N VAL A 98 8.50 -22.51 -21.31
CA VAL A 98 8.09 -22.23 -19.91
C VAL A 98 8.93 -23.06 -18.94
N PHE A 99 9.09 -24.36 -19.23
CA PHE A 99 9.93 -25.26 -18.42
C PHE A 99 11.36 -24.75 -18.33
N ASP A 100 11.99 -24.40 -19.46
CA ASP A 100 13.39 -23.95 -19.47
C ASP A 100 13.59 -22.58 -18.81
N ASN A 101 12.63 -21.67 -18.93
CA ASN A 101 12.64 -20.41 -18.20
C ASN A 101 12.74 -20.63 -16.68
N ILE A 102 11.98 -21.59 -16.14
CA ILE A 102 11.99 -21.88 -14.71
C ILE A 102 13.22 -22.70 -14.32
N ALA A 103 13.59 -23.69 -15.14
CA ALA A 103 14.73 -24.57 -14.91
C ALA A 103 16.08 -23.83 -14.90
N PHE A 104 16.17 -22.64 -15.53
CA PHE A 104 17.43 -21.94 -15.72
C PHE A 104 18.15 -21.66 -14.40
N GLY A 105 17.45 -21.07 -13.42
CA GLY A 105 18.03 -20.78 -12.09
C GLY A 105 18.45 -22.05 -11.34
N LEU A 106 17.67 -23.12 -11.46
CA LEU A 106 17.96 -24.42 -10.83
C LEU A 106 19.18 -25.09 -11.47
N LYS A 107 19.38 -24.93 -12.79
CA LYS A 107 20.58 -25.41 -13.50
C LYS A 107 21.84 -24.68 -13.00
N ILE A 108 21.76 -23.37 -12.72
CA ILE A 108 22.87 -22.59 -12.13
C ILE A 108 23.20 -23.08 -10.72
N GLN A 109 22.21 -23.49 -9.92
CA GLN A 109 22.40 -24.13 -8.61
C GLN A 109 23.01 -25.54 -8.69
N LYS A 110 23.22 -26.07 -9.90
CA LYS A 110 23.82 -27.40 -10.16
C LYS A 110 23.02 -28.55 -9.57
N LEU A 111 21.69 -28.42 -9.47
CA LEU A 111 20.81 -29.51 -9.05
C LEU A 111 20.76 -30.60 -10.14
N ASP A 112 20.47 -31.84 -9.72
CA ASP A 112 20.28 -32.93 -10.66
C ASP A 112 18.99 -32.79 -11.50
N LYS A 113 18.92 -33.51 -12.62
CA LYS A 113 17.81 -33.39 -13.58
C LYS A 113 16.45 -33.77 -12.97
N ALA A 114 16.41 -34.75 -12.06
CA ALA A 114 15.17 -35.22 -11.45
C ALA A 114 14.63 -34.16 -10.49
N GLU A 115 15.49 -33.57 -9.66
CA GLU A 115 15.13 -32.49 -8.75
C GLU A 115 14.70 -31.21 -9.50
N ILE A 116 15.41 -30.85 -10.59
CA ILE A 116 15.00 -29.75 -11.47
C ILE A 116 13.60 -29.98 -12.02
N GLY A 117 13.35 -31.18 -12.61
CA GLY A 117 12.03 -31.51 -13.14
C GLY A 117 10.93 -31.42 -12.08
N LYS A 118 11.17 -31.93 -10.90
CA LYS A 118 10.23 -31.87 -9.78
C LYS A 118 9.93 -30.43 -9.39
N ARG A 119 10.95 -29.60 -9.10
CA ARG A 119 10.76 -28.22 -8.65
C ARG A 119 10.09 -27.34 -9.71
N VAL A 120 10.43 -27.52 -10.99
CA VAL A 120 9.76 -26.83 -12.08
C VAL A 120 8.27 -27.17 -12.10
N MET A 121 7.92 -28.46 -12.09
CA MET A 121 6.53 -28.88 -12.15
C MET A 121 5.74 -28.48 -10.87
N ASP A 122 6.37 -28.53 -9.70
CA ASP A 122 5.75 -28.10 -8.44
C ASP A 122 5.45 -26.58 -8.48
N SER A 123 6.38 -25.76 -8.97
CA SER A 123 6.19 -24.30 -9.14
C SER A 123 5.11 -23.99 -10.16
N LEU A 124 5.05 -24.73 -11.27
CA LEU A 124 4.01 -24.57 -12.29
C LEU A 124 2.62 -24.95 -11.77
N LYS A 125 2.51 -26.05 -11.02
CA LYS A 125 1.27 -26.48 -10.38
C LYS A 125 0.80 -25.48 -9.33
N MET A 126 1.73 -24.93 -8.53
CA MET A 126 1.44 -23.87 -7.57
C MET A 126 0.80 -22.65 -8.27
N MET A 127 1.27 -22.29 -9.47
CA MET A 127 0.72 -21.20 -10.29
C MET A 127 -0.44 -21.64 -11.20
N ARG A 128 -0.86 -22.92 -11.18
CA ARG A 128 -1.93 -23.51 -12.03
C ARG A 128 -1.69 -23.31 -13.53
N ILE A 129 -0.47 -23.48 -13.98
CA ILE A 129 -0.04 -23.34 -15.38
C ILE A 129 0.85 -24.51 -15.86
N ASP A 130 0.81 -25.64 -15.18
CA ASP A 130 1.60 -26.83 -15.51
C ASP A 130 1.29 -27.42 -16.88
N MET A 131 0.06 -27.20 -17.41
CA MET A 131 -0.33 -27.60 -18.77
C MET A 131 0.41 -26.82 -19.88
N TYR A 132 1.10 -25.73 -19.54
CA TYR A 132 1.81 -24.90 -20.53
C TYR A 132 3.34 -25.09 -20.52
N HIS A 133 3.86 -26.10 -19.82
CA HIS A 133 5.31 -26.28 -19.59
C HIS A 133 6.16 -26.33 -20.88
N ASP A 134 5.61 -26.88 -21.97
CA ASP A 134 6.30 -26.99 -23.26
C ASP A 134 6.09 -25.79 -24.19
N ARG A 135 5.25 -24.82 -23.81
CA ARG A 135 4.99 -23.62 -24.62
C ARG A 135 6.10 -22.58 -24.48
N TYR A 136 6.18 -21.71 -25.48
CA TYR A 136 7.02 -20.52 -25.43
C TYR A 136 6.24 -19.32 -24.84
N PRO A 137 6.92 -18.33 -24.24
CA PRO A 137 6.28 -17.14 -23.70
C PRO A 137 5.36 -16.40 -24.66
N THR A 138 5.72 -16.36 -25.97
CA THR A 138 4.93 -15.71 -27.03
C THR A 138 3.58 -16.35 -27.28
N GLU A 139 3.37 -17.59 -26.85
CA GLU A 139 2.12 -18.33 -26.98
C GLU A 139 1.18 -18.17 -25.76
N LEU A 140 1.60 -17.34 -24.79
CA LEU A 140 0.90 -17.16 -23.52
C LEU A 140 0.27 -15.76 -23.43
N SER A 141 -0.87 -15.66 -22.74
CA SER A 141 -1.43 -14.38 -22.34
C SER A 141 -0.54 -13.66 -21.31
N GLY A 142 -0.69 -12.35 -21.14
CA GLY A 142 0.09 -11.57 -20.16
C GLY A 142 0.02 -12.14 -18.74
N GLY A 143 -1.17 -12.54 -18.28
CA GLY A 143 -1.34 -13.17 -16.98
C GLY A 143 -0.68 -14.55 -16.85
N GLN A 144 -0.63 -15.33 -17.94
CA GLN A 144 0.11 -16.60 -17.96
C GLN A 144 1.62 -16.34 -17.92
N GLN A 145 2.12 -15.36 -18.68
CA GLN A 145 3.54 -14.97 -18.64
C GLN A 145 3.95 -14.50 -17.23
N GLN A 146 3.11 -13.73 -16.57
CA GLN A 146 3.33 -13.30 -15.19
C GLN A 146 3.46 -14.50 -14.23
N ARG A 147 2.52 -15.45 -14.31
CA ARG A 147 2.58 -16.68 -13.49
C ARG A 147 3.87 -17.47 -13.75
N VAL A 148 4.35 -17.54 -14.99
CA VAL A 148 5.65 -18.13 -15.32
C VAL A 148 6.80 -17.37 -14.66
N ALA A 149 6.78 -16.03 -14.68
CA ALA A 149 7.83 -15.23 -14.05
C ALA A 149 7.87 -15.42 -12.54
N ILE A 150 6.69 -15.50 -11.89
CA ILE A 150 6.60 -15.79 -10.46
C ILE A 150 7.06 -17.24 -10.19
N ALA A 151 6.59 -18.23 -10.97
CA ALA A 151 7.03 -19.61 -10.83
C ALA A 151 8.57 -19.74 -10.97
N ARG A 152 9.19 -19.04 -11.93
CA ARG A 152 10.65 -18.95 -12.09
C ARG A 152 11.33 -18.39 -10.84
N ALA A 153 10.75 -17.33 -10.26
CA ALA A 153 11.32 -16.68 -9.09
C ALA A 153 11.23 -17.56 -7.83
N VAL A 154 10.15 -18.33 -7.66
CA VAL A 154 9.96 -19.16 -6.46
C VAL A 154 10.59 -20.55 -6.56
N ALA A 155 10.83 -21.08 -7.76
CA ALA A 155 11.37 -22.42 -7.98
C ALA A 155 12.72 -22.66 -7.28
N THR A 156 13.54 -21.64 -7.12
CA THR A 156 14.84 -21.69 -6.45
C THR A 156 14.72 -21.58 -4.92
N ASN A 157 13.50 -21.44 -4.39
CA ASN A 157 13.21 -21.28 -2.95
C ASN A 157 13.98 -20.11 -2.33
N PRO A 158 13.78 -18.86 -2.81
CA PRO A 158 14.51 -17.71 -2.33
C PRO A 158 14.08 -17.35 -0.91
N LYS A 159 15.01 -16.81 -0.11
CA LYS A 159 14.68 -16.24 1.20
C LYS A 159 13.96 -14.91 1.11
N LEU A 160 14.23 -14.16 0.04
CA LEU A 160 13.68 -12.82 -0.24
C LEU A 160 13.19 -12.75 -1.69
N LEU A 161 11.93 -12.33 -1.86
CA LEU A 161 11.29 -12.16 -3.16
C LEU A 161 10.94 -10.68 -3.38
N LEU A 162 11.43 -10.12 -4.46
CA LEU A 162 11.17 -8.74 -4.87
C LEU A 162 10.21 -8.74 -6.07
N LEU A 163 9.15 -7.95 -6.01
CA LEU A 163 8.11 -7.87 -7.03
C LEU A 163 7.90 -6.39 -7.43
N ASP A 164 8.29 -6.02 -8.66
CA ASP A 164 8.17 -4.65 -9.17
C ASP A 164 6.91 -4.52 -10.02
N GLU A 165 5.83 -3.97 -9.47
CA GLU A 165 4.52 -3.78 -10.09
C GLU A 165 4.00 -5.01 -10.87
N PRO A 166 4.01 -6.22 -10.28
CA PRO A 166 3.79 -7.43 -11.05
C PRO A 166 2.36 -7.55 -11.60
N LEU A 167 1.37 -6.84 -11.05
CA LEU A 167 -0.04 -6.93 -11.47
C LEU A 167 -0.49 -5.78 -12.38
N SER A 168 0.38 -4.80 -12.68
CA SER A 168 0.02 -3.57 -13.40
C SER A 168 -0.53 -3.81 -14.81
N ASN A 169 -0.05 -4.85 -15.50
CA ASN A 169 -0.43 -5.17 -16.89
C ASN A 169 -1.62 -6.14 -17.00
N LEU A 170 -2.35 -6.42 -15.91
CA LEU A 170 -3.46 -7.35 -15.88
C LEU A 170 -4.81 -6.63 -15.89
N ASP A 171 -5.82 -7.28 -16.48
CA ASP A 171 -7.21 -6.86 -16.34
C ASP A 171 -7.72 -7.04 -14.89
N ALA A 172 -8.82 -6.35 -14.56
CA ALA A 172 -9.35 -6.29 -13.20
C ALA A 172 -9.69 -7.67 -12.62
N LYS A 173 -10.27 -8.58 -13.42
CA LYS A 173 -10.65 -9.92 -12.96
C LYS A 173 -9.42 -10.77 -12.65
N LEU A 174 -8.46 -10.78 -13.55
CA LEU A 174 -7.24 -11.55 -13.39
C LEU A 174 -6.39 -11.00 -12.22
N ARG A 175 -6.42 -9.68 -11.98
CA ARG A 175 -5.75 -9.05 -10.84
C ARG A 175 -6.31 -9.54 -9.49
N ILE A 176 -7.64 -9.73 -9.39
CA ILE A 176 -8.25 -10.30 -8.17
C ILE A 176 -7.73 -11.72 -7.93
N ASP A 177 -7.74 -12.57 -8.95
CA ASP A 177 -7.27 -13.96 -8.84
C ASP A 177 -5.79 -14.00 -8.44
N MET A 178 -4.97 -13.15 -9.05
CA MET A 178 -3.53 -13.10 -8.80
C MET A 178 -3.18 -12.59 -7.39
N ARG A 179 -3.94 -11.65 -6.84
CA ARG A 179 -3.78 -11.23 -5.44
C ARG A 179 -3.98 -12.40 -4.48
N ALA A 180 -5.05 -13.17 -4.68
CA ALA A 180 -5.31 -14.34 -3.86
C ALA A 180 -4.19 -15.40 -3.98
N GLU A 181 -3.66 -15.63 -5.19
CA GLU A 181 -2.54 -16.55 -5.41
C GLU A 181 -1.25 -16.06 -4.76
N LEU A 182 -0.93 -14.76 -4.81
CA LEU A 182 0.25 -14.18 -4.14
C LEU A 182 0.15 -14.28 -2.62
N GLN A 183 -1.02 -14.01 -2.03
CA GLN A 183 -1.26 -14.22 -0.60
C GLN A 183 -1.09 -15.69 -0.19
N ARG A 184 -1.62 -16.62 -0.99
CA ARG A 184 -1.46 -18.05 -0.76
C ARG A 184 0.01 -18.45 -0.81
N LEU A 185 0.72 -18.01 -1.84
CA LEU A 185 2.15 -18.25 -2.04
C LEU A 185 2.97 -17.75 -0.84
N HIS A 186 2.71 -16.54 -0.36
CA HIS A 186 3.39 -15.98 0.82
C HIS A 186 3.17 -16.86 2.06
N ARG A 187 1.93 -17.29 2.31
CA ARG A 187 1.62 -18.17 3.46
C ARG A 187 2.27 -19.56 3.34
N GLU A 188 2.33 -20.13 2.14
CA GLU A 188 2.91 -21.46 1.90
C GLU A 188 4.44 -21.46 1.99
N LEU A 189 5.10 -20.40 1.50
CA LEU A 189 6.56 -20.32 1.46
C LEU A 189 7.15 -19.70 2.74
N GLY A 190 6.43 -18.83 3.44
CA GLY A 190 6.96 -18.05 4.55
C GLY A 190 8.10 -17.10 4.15
N THR A 191 8.26 -16.83 2.85
CA THR A 191 9.33 -15.99 2.29
C THR A 191 9.06 -14.53 2.57
N THR A 192 10.07 -13.74 2.92
CA THR A 192 9.95 -12.28 2.99
C THR A 192 9.71 -11.72 1.58
N ILE A 193 8.69 -10.87 1.43
CA ILE A 193 8.34 -10.27 0.14
C ILE A 193 8.46 -8.75 0.23
N ILE A 194 9.10 -8.13 -0.76
CA ILE A 194 9.00 -6.69 -1.01
C ILE A 194 8.23 -6.49 -2.30
N TYR A 195 7.09 -5.82 -2.18
CA TYR A 195 6.14 -5.62 -3.26
C TYR A 195 6.01 -4.14 -3.60
N VAL A 196 6.20 -3.77 -4.85
CA VAL A 196 5.98 -2.39 -5.31
C VAL A 196 4.65 -2.30 -6.04
N THR A 197 3.84 -1.33 -5.68
CA THR A 197 2.60 -1.00 -6.38
C THR A 197 2.23 0.47 -6.20
N HIS A 198 1.35 0.96 -7.07
CA HIS A 198 0.59 2.20 -6.89
C HIS A 198 -0.90 1.93 -6.61
N ASP A 199 -1.33 0.68 -6.60
CA ASP A 199 -2.71 0.26 -6.33
C ASP A 199 -2.90 0.04 -4.82
N GLN A 200 -3.77 0.87 -4.24
CA GLN A 200 -4.07 0.84 -2.81
C GLN A 200 -4.77 -0.45 -2.39
N VAL A 201 -5.63 -1.02 -3.26
CA VAL A 201 -6.35 -2.26 -2.96
C VAL A 201 -5.37 -3.44 -2.86
N GLU A 202 -4.35 -3.48 -3.71
CA GLU A 202 -3.28 -4.46 -3.62
C GLU A 202 -2.55 -4.34 -2.27
N ALA A 203 -2.11 -3.12 -1.92
CA ALA A 203 -1.42 -2.85 -0.67
C ALA A 203 -2.26 -3.22 0.56
N LEU A 204 -3.50 -2.73 0.63
CA LEU A 204 -4.38 -2.96 1.78
C LEU A 204 -4.80 -4.42 1.96
N THR A 205 -4.88 -5.19 0.86
CA THR A 205 -5.38 -6.58 0.93
C THR A 205 -4.28 -7.62 1.11
N MET A 206 -3.05 -7.37 0.64
CA MET A 206 -2.01 -8.40 0.63
C MET A 206 -0.92 -8.23 1.70
N SER A 207 -0.71 -7.01 2.19
CA SER A 207 0.47 -6.68 2.99
C SER A 207 0.32 -7.06 4.46
N THR A 208 1.44 -7.42 5.11
CA THR A 208 1.57 -7.38 6.57
C THR A 208 1.89 -5.96 7.04
N LYS A 209 2.72 -5.25 6.27
CA LYS A 209 3.07 -3.84 6.48
C LYS A 209 3.13 -3.08 5.16
N ILE A 210 2.81 -1.81 5.20
CA ILE A 210 2.88 -0.87 4.08
C ILE A 210 3.86 0.23 4.44
N ALA A 211 4.83 0.47 3.57
CA ALA A 211 5.69 1.65 3.59
C ALA A 211 5.15 2.66 2.58
N LEU A 212 4.52 3.71 3.07
CA LEU A 212 3.97 4.79 2.24
C LEU A 212 5.08 5.78 1.90
N PHE A 213 5.37 5.90 0.61
CA PHE A 213 6.36 6.82 0.05
C PHE A 213 5.73 8.14 -0.38
N LYS A 214 6.45 9.23 -0.11
CA LYS A 214 6.10 10.58 -0.51
C LYS A 214 7.37 11.33 -0.92
N GLU A 215 7.43 11.83 -2.16
CA GLU A 215 8.51 12.70 -2.65
C GLU A 215 9.95 12.23 -2.34
N GLY A 216 10.16 10.93 -2.44
CA GLY A 216 11.47 10.31 -2.20
C GLY A 216 11.76 9.94 -0.75
N ALA A 217 10.86 10.21 0.19
CA ALA A 217 10.99 9.87 1.60
C ALA A 217 9.91 8.87 2.04
N LEU A 218 10.12 8.22 3.19
CA LEU A 218 9.09 7.45 3.87
C LEU A 218 8.17 8.40 4.66
N ASN A 219 6.87 8.35 4.40
CA ASN A 219 5.88 9.11 5.14
C ASN A 219 5.36 8.33 6.36
N GLN A 220 4.97 7.08 6.15
CA GLN A 220 4.46 6.21 7.22
C GLN A 220 4.78 4.75 6.92
N VAL A 221 5.12 3.98 7.95
CA VAL A 221 5.22 2.51 7.89
C VAL A 221 4.26 1.94 8.92
N ALA A 222 3.24 1.20 8.48
CA ALA A 222 2.17 0.71 9.35
C ALA A 222 1.54 -0.57 8.81
N THR A 223 0.70 -1.24 9.61
CA THR A 223 -0.19 -2.28 9.10
C THR A 223 -1.25 -1.67 8.17
N PRO A 224 -1.86 -2.44 7.26
CA PRO A 224 -2.88 -1.93 6.35
C PRO A 224 -4.02 -1.17 7.06
N MET A 225 -4.53 -1.75 8.14
CA MET A 225 -5.66 -1.15 8.88
C MET A 225 -5.25 0.10 9.66
N GLU A 226 -4.04 0.13 10.22
CA GLU A 226 -3.53 1.33 10.88
C GLU A 226 -3.33 2.47 9.88
N LEU A 227 -2.75 2.19 8.71
CA LEU A 227 -2.59 3.18 7.65
C LEU A 227 -3.94 3.70 7.13
N TYR A 228 -4.97 2.85 7.06
CA TYR A 228 -6.30 3.22 6.59
C TYR A 228 -7.06 4.05 7.62
N ASN A 229 -7.05 3.61 8.89
CA ASN A 229 -7.82 4.22 9.97
C ASN A 229 -7.14 5.48 10.54
N ASN A 230 -5.79 5.44 10.68
CA ASN A 230 -5.01 6.47 11.37
C ASN A 230 -3.82 6.95 10.53
N PRO A 231 -4.07 7.53 9.34
CA PRO A 231 -3.01 8.14 8.54
C PRO A 231 -2.30 9.24 9.32
N ILE A 232 -0.97 9.28 9.25
CA ILE A 232 -0.15 10.18 10.08
C ILE A 232 -0.33 11.67 9.73
N ASP A 233 -0.73 11.97 8.49
CA ASP A 233 -0.96 13.34 8.01
C ASP A 233 -2.11 13.38 6.98
N LEU A 234 -2.57 14.60 6.65
CA LEU A 234 -3.64 14.86 5.67
C LEU A 234 -3.34 14.27 4.30
N GLN A 235 -2.07 14.23 3.88
CA GLN A 235 -1.71 13.71 2.57
C GLN A 235 -1.83 12.18 2.54
N ALA A 236 -1.40 11.49 3.61
CA ALA A 236 -1.64 10.05 3.74
C ALA A 236 -3.14 9.75 3.80
N ALA A 237 -3.92 10.56 4.51
CA ALA A 237 -5.37 10.43 4.60
C ALA A 237 -6.07 10.56 3.24
N ASP A 238 -5.70 11.59 2.45
CA ASP A 238 -6.24 11.82 1.10
C ASP A 238 -5.77 10.77 0.09
N PHE A 239 -4.54 10.28 0.25
CA PHE A 239 -3.99 9.30 -0.69
C PHE A 239 -4.62 7.91 -0.49
N ILE A 240 -4.95 7.49 0.75
CA ILE A 240 -5.48 6.16 1.05
C ILE A 240 -6.99 6.14 1.05
N GLY A 241 -7.58 5.23 0.28
CA GLY A 241 -9.03 5.00 0.22
C GLY A 241 -9.65 5.38 -1.13
N ASN A 242 -10.73 4.67 -1.48
CA ASN A 242 -11.53 4.93 -2.68
C ASN A 242 -13.02 4.68 -2.36
N PRO A 243 -13.85 5.73 -2.39
CA PRO A 243 -13.53 7.15 -2.64
C PRO A 243 -12.54 7.75 -1.63
N ARG A 244 -12.02 8.95 -1.94
CA ARG A 244 -11.16 9.72 -1.03
C ARG A 244 -11.88 10.04 0.27
N ILE A 245 -11.14 10.22 1.32
CA ILE A 245 -11.65 10.67 2.62
C ILE A 245 -12.25 12.08 2.50
N ASN A 246 -13.34 12.34 3.22
CA ASN A 246 -13.90 13.68 3.35
C ASN A 246 -13.00 14.51 4.26
N LEU A 247 -12.63 15.70 3.82
CA LEU A 247 -11.82 16.67 4.57
C LEU A 247 -12.68 17.93 4.79
N LEU A 248 -12.99 18.24 6.03
CA LEU A 248 -13.87 19.34 6.42
C LEU A 248 -13.15 20.28 7.37
N ASP A 249 -13.17 21.56 7.05
CA ASP A 249 -12.54 22.58 7.88
C ASP A 249 -13.27 22.78 9.21
N GLY A 250 -12.51 23.09 10.27
CA GLY A 250 -13.05 23.36 11.58
C GLY A 250 -12.08 24.12 12.46
N THR A 251 -12.53 24.44 13.65
CA THR A 251 -11.70 24.99 14.74
C THR A 251 -11.69 24.04 15.92
N ALA A 252 -10.59 23.98 16.62
CA ALA A 252 -10.42 23.12 17.78
C ALA A 252 -9.78 23.86 18.93
N GLU A 253 -10.17 23.51 20.15
CA GLU A 253 -9.58 24.03 21.37
C GLU A 253 -9.42 22.90 22.41
N LEU A 254 -8.30 22.91 23.14
CA LEU A 254 -8.09 21.98 24.25
C LEU A 254 -8.65 22.57 25.54
N VAL A 255 -9.80 22.07 26.02
CA VAL A 255 -10.47 22.52 27.22
C VAL A 255 -10.46 21.41 28.26
N ASN A 256 -9.86 21.65 29.44
CA ASN A 256 -9.79 20.68 30.56
C ASN A 256 -9.25 19.28 30.11
N GLY A 257 -8.32 19.23 29.18
CA GLY A 257 -7.75 17.98 28.67
C GLY A 257 -8.61 17.26 27.64
N GLN A 258 -9.72 17.85 27.20
CA GLN A 258 -10.56 17.35 26.11
C GLN A 258 -10.43 18.24 24.88
N LEU A 259 -10.41 17.66 23.70
CA LEU A 259 -10.40 18.38 22.43
C LEU A 259 -11.84 18.71 22.01
N VAL A 260 -12.20 19.98 22.02
CA VAL A 260 -13.49 20.47 21.53
C VAL A 260 -13.29 20.96 20.09
N VAL A 261 -14.01 20.36 19.16
CA VAL A 261 -13.93 20.67 17.71
C VAL A 261 -15.28 21.20 17.25
N LYS A 262 -15.26 22.30 16.48
CA LYS A 262 -16.44 22.91 15.85
C LYS A 262 -16.27 22.94 14.34
N SER A 263 -17.26 22.48 13.60
CA SER A 263 -17.31 22.46 12.14
C SER A 263 -18.76 22.58 11.64
N ASP A 264 -18.96 22.53 10.34
CA ASP A 264 -20.31 22.43 9.74
C ASP A 264 -21.07 21.15 10.14
N LEU A 265 -20.36 20.14 10.66
CA LEU A 265 -20.95 18.93 11.22
C LEU A 265 -21.36 19.08 12.70
N GLY A 266 -21.33 20.30 13.25
CA GLY A 266 -21.64 20.58 14.64
C GLY A 266 -20.41 20.64 15.54
N SER A 267 -20.64 20.45 16.86
CA SER A 267 -19.59 20.48 17.88
C SER A 267 -19.38 19.09 18.46
N HIS A 268 -18.13 18.63 18.46
CA HIS A 268 -17.72 17.34 18.99
C HIS A 268 -16.69 17.53 20.10
N THR A 269 -16.75 16.69 21.14
CA THR A 269 -15.78 16.70 22.24
C THR A 269 -15.12 15.33 22.32
N PHE A 270 -13.80 15.30 22.25
CA PHE A 270 -13.01 14.09 22.26
C PHE A 270 -12.18 14.01 23.55
N PRO A 271 -12.18 12.86 24.27
CA PRO A 271 -11.38 12.68 25.47
C PRO A 271 -9.88 12.63 25.15
N ALA A 272 -9.07 12.96 26.17
CA ALA A 272 -7.60 13.02 26.02
C ALA A 272 -6.96 11.70 25.55
N GLU A 273 -7.57 10.56 25.91
CA GLU A 273 -7.08 9.22 25.52
C GLU A 273 -7.16 8.93 24.02
N HIS A 274 -7.98 9.71 23.27
CA HIS A 274 -8.10 9.62 21.82
C HIS A 274 -7.07 10.48 21.08
N LEU A 275 -6.33 11.32 21.80
CA LEU A 275 -5.32 12.21 21.22
C LEU A 275 -4.00 11.45 20.97
N THR A 276 -3.23 11.91 19.99
CA THR A 276 -1.89 11.38 19.73
C THR A 276 -0.87 12.05 20.66
N ASP A 277 0.21 11.32 20.99
CA ASP A 277 1.36 11.90 21.71
C ASP A 277 2.29 12.69 20.79
N GLU A 278 2.19 12.48 19.49
CA GLU A 278 3.11 13.03 18.48
C GLU A 278 2.84 14.50 18.16
N GLU A 279 1.57 14.90 18.20
CA GLU A 279 1.15 16.27 17.95
C GLU A 279 0.24 16.74 19.08
N LYS A 280 0.79 17.58 19.98
CA LYS A 280 -0.02 18.20 21.03
C LYS A 280 -0.67 19.47 20.48
N PRO A 281 -2.00 19.62 20.66
CA PRO A 281 -2.68 20.84 20.27
C PRO A 281 -2.02 22.06 20.93
N ALA A 282 -1.90 23.14 20.18
CA ALA A 282 -1.48 24.43 20.75
C ALA A 282 -2.42 24.89 21.85
N SER A 283 -1.95 25.72 22.77
CA SER A 283 -2.81 26.38 23.76
C SER A 283 -3.70 27.42 23.08
N GLY A 284 -5.02 27.30 23.25
CA GLY A 284 -6.03 28.19 22.67
C GLY A 284 -6.70 27.58 21.43
N GLU A 285 -7.53 28.38 20.77
CA GLU A 285 -8.25 27.98 19.54
C GLU A 285 -7.29 27.93 18.34
N PHE A 286 -7.36 26.86 17.53
CA PHE A 286 -6.57 26.66 16.33
C PHE A 286 -7.40 26.05 15.20
N GLU A 287 -6.98 26.23 13.95
CA GLU A 287 -7.62 25.62 12.79
C GLU A 287 -7.30 24.12 12.70
N CYS A 288 -8.32 23.33 12.43
CA CYS A 288 -8.19 21.88 12.24
C CYS A 288 -8.95 21.40 11.01
N VAL A 289 -8.68 20.15 10.62
CA VAL A 289 -9.41 19.45 9.58
C VAL A 289 -9.97 18.15 10.15
N LEU A 290 -11.28 17.96 10.02
CA LEU A 290 -11.94 16.71 10.32
C LEU A 290 -11.88 15.81 9.07
N ALA A 291 -11.43 14.59 9.25
CA ALA A 291 -11.33 13.62 8.16
C ALA A 291 -12.24 12.41 8.46
N ILE A 292 -13.15 12.12 7.52
CA ILE A 292 -14.20 11.11 7.68
C ILE A 292 -14.28 10.26 6.44
N ARG A 293 -14.17 8.93 6.59
CA ARG A 293 -14.32 8.01 5.45
C ARG A 293 -15.75 8.03 4.91
N PRO A 294 -15.96 8.02 3.59
CA PRO A 294 -17.30 8.05 3.00
C PRO A 294 -18.23 6.93 3.50
N GLU A 295 -17.72 5.76 3.80
CA GLU A 295 -18.48 4.63 4.35
C GLU A 295 -18.87 4.80 5.83
N GLN A 296 -18.34 5.81 6.51
CA GLN A 296 -18.69 6.16 7.90
C GLN A 296 -19.77 7.25 7.95
N VAL A 297 -20.17 7.79 6.79
CA VAL A 297 -21.28 8.73 6.68
C VAL A 297 -22.53 7.95 6.30
N ILE A 298 -23.44 7.78 7.26
CA ILE A 298 -24.71 7.04 7.06
C ILE A 298 -25.81 8.03 6.73
N ILE A 299 -26.63 7.74 5.71
CA ILE A 299 -27.74 8.60 5.31
C ILE A 299 -29.05 8.07 5.90
N SER A 300 -29.78 8.92 6.60
CA SER A 300 -31.18 8.66 6.99
C SER A 300 -32.14 9.54 6.17
N ARG A 301 -33.28 8.97 5.76
CA ARG A 301 -34.35 9.72 5.07
C ARG A 301 -35.30 10.43 6.03
N GLU A 302 -35.23 10.06 7.31
CA GLU A 302 -36.03 10.63 8.38
C GLU A 302 -35.13 11.34 9.40
N PRO A 303 -35.65 12.36 10.11
CA PRO A 303 -34.90 13.03 11.17
C PRO A 303 -34.49 12.02 12.25
N VAL A 304 -33.20 12.02 12.62
CA VAL A 304 -32.66 11.22 13.73
C VAL A 304 -31.99 12.17 14.70
N GLU A 305 -32.12 11.91 16.00
CA GLU A 305 -31.47 12.72 17.04
C GLU A 305 -29.93 12.69 16.86
N GLY A 306 -29.30 13.85 16.83
CA GLY A 306 -27.86 14.00 16.60
C GLY A 306 -27.41 13.92 15.13
N ALA A 307 -28.33 13.67 14.18
CA ALA A 307 -28.01 13.67 12.75
C ALA A 307 -28.04 15.11 12.18
N ILE A 308 -27.23 15.34 11.17
CA ILE A 308 -27.01 16.63 10.55
C ILE A 308 -27.93 16.75 9.32
N PRO A 309 -28.82 17.77 9.21
CA PRO A 309 -29.63 17.98 8.03
C PRO A 309 -28.73 18.41 6.86
N VAL A 310 -28.84 17.70 5.73
CA VAL A 310 -28.05 17.93 4.52
C VAL A 310 -28.91 17.74 3.29
N THR A 311 -28.42 18.23 2.14
CA THR A 311 -29.12 18.07 0.86
C THR A 311 -28.31 17.17 -0.05
N VAL A 312 -29.00 16.31 -0.82
CA VAL A 312 -28.35 15.48 -1.85
C VAL A 312 -28.00 16.33 -3.05
N TYR A 313 -26.70 16.46 -3.32
CA TYR A 313 -26.19 17.16 -4.52
C TYR A 313 -26.11 16.23 -5.74
N ALA A 314 -25.64 14.98 -5.53
CA ALA A 314 -25.58 13.98 -6.58
C ALA A 314 -25.71 12.57 -6.00
N SER A 315 -26.28 11.63 -6.76
CA SER A 315 -26.38 10.22 -6.43
C SER A 315 -25.90 9.38 -7.62
N GLN A 316 -24.90 8.52 -7.39
CA GLN A 316 -24.19 7.77 -8.42
C GLN A 316 -24.20 6.27 -8.08
N PRO A 317 -25.28 5.53 -8.43
CA PRO A 317 -25.33 4.09 -8.21
C PRO A 317 -24.41 3.37 -9.20
N ALA A 318 -23.46 2.58 -8.66
CA ALA A 318 -22.48 1.81 -9.43
C ALA A 318 -22.70 0.30 -9.33
N GLY A 319 -23.93 -0.14 -9.04
CA GLY A 319 -24.33 -1.54 -8.96
C GLY A 319 -24.11 -2.14 -7.57
N SER A 320 -22.89 -2.36 -7.14
CA SER A 320 -22.56 -2.88 -5.80
C SER A 320 -22.54 -1.84 -4.70
N GLU A 321 -22.42 -0.57 -5.07
CA GLU A 321 -22.36 0.58 -4.17
C GLU A 321 -23.01 1.81 -4.80
N THR A 322 -23.38 2.78 -3.97
CA THR A 322 -23.86 4.08 -4.39
C THR A 322 -23.01 5.15 -3.71
N ILE A 323 -22.42 6.05 -4.50
CA ILE A 323 -21.73 7.23 -3.98
C ILE A 323 -22.72 8.39 -4.01
N VAL A 324 -22.96 8.98 -2.85
CA VAL A 324 -23.85 10.14 -2.69
C VAL A 324 -23.02 11.34 -2.25
N THR A 325 -23.10 12.42 -3.03
CA THR A 325 -22.52 13.71 -2.64
C THR A 325 -23.58 14.46 -1.84
N LEU A 326 -23.25 14.80 -0.61
CA LEU A 326 -24.08 15.54 0.33
C LEU A 326 -23.55 16.96 0.47
N LYS A 327 -24.45 17.93 0.63
CA LYS A 327 -24.12 19.34 0.83
C LYS A 327 -24.65 19.80 2.18
N ALA A 328 -23.73 20.26 3.04
CA ALA A 328 -24.02 21.03 4.24
C ALA A 328 -24.03 22.55 3.94
N GLU A 329 -23.96 23.41 4.95
CA GLU A 329 -24.00 24.87 4.72
C GLU A 329 -22.85 25.39 3.85
N ARG A 330 -21.61 24.91 4.08
CA ARG A 330 -20.39 25.38 3.38
C ARG A 330 -19.67 24.26 2.65
N ASP A 331 -19.79 23.02 3.16
CA ASP A 331 -19.00 21.89 2.72
C ASP A 331 -19.81 20.88 1.91
N GLU A 332 -19.14 20.24 0.96
CA GLU A 332 -19.62 19.06 0.26
C GLU A 332 -18.82 17.84 0.70
N PHE A 333 -19.49 16.73 0.97
CA PHE A 333 -18.84 15.50 1.38
C PHE A 333 -19.56 14.26 0.83
N LEU A 334 -18.85 13.15 0.80
CA LEU A 334 -19.32 11.90 0.22
C LEU A 334 -19.85 10.96 1.29
N SER A 335 -20.94 10.28 0.98
CA SER A 335 -21.35 9.04 1.62
C SER A 335 -21.21 7.89 0.64
N LYS A 336 -20.82 6.72 1.14
CA LYS A 336 -20.73 5.47 0.38
C LYS A 336 -21.66 4.44 0.98
N GLU A 337 -22.69 4.07 0.26
CA GLU A 337 -23.68 3.06 0.66
C GLU A 337 -23.49 1.75 -0.11
N ILE A 338 -23.73 0.63 0.55
CA ILE A 338 -23.71 -0.70 -0.09
C ILE A 338 -24.99 -0.91 -0.87
N GLY A 339 -24.86 -1.35 -2.13
CA GLY A 339 -25.98 -1.64 -3.02
C GLY A 339 -26.47 -0.42 -3.79
N GLN A 340 -27.68 -0.56 -4.34
CA GLN A 340 -28.32 0.47 -5.14
C GLN A 340 -29.28 1.30 -4.27
N ALA A 341 -28.79 2.45 -3.81
CA ALA A 341 -29.63 3.46 -3.18
C ALA A 341 -30.04 4.50 -4.22
N HIS A 342 -31.26 4.99 -4.14
CA HIS A 342 -31.77 6.04 -5.02
C HIS A 342 -32.15 7.26 -4.20
N TYR A 343 -31.55 8.40 -4.54
CA TYR A 343 -31.83 9.70 -3.94
C TYR A 343 -32.09 10.72 -5.05
N ASP A 344 -33.12 11.54 -4.86
CA ASP A 344 -33.40 12.66 -5.77
C ASP A 344 -32.43 13.82 -5.49
N ILE A 345 -32.06 14.56 -6.52
CA ILE A 345 -31.28 15.81 -6.38
C ILE A 345 -32.12 16.80 -5.56
N ASP A 346 -31.46 17.57 -4.69
CA ASP A 346 -32.07 18.52 -3.75
C ASP A 346 -32.95 17.86 -2.68
N GLN A 347 -33.00 16.53 -2.60
CA GLN A 347 -33.68 15.82 -1.51
C GLN A 347 -33.00 16.14 -0.17
N GLN A 348 -33.80 16.55 0.82
CA GLN A 348 -33.35 16.70 2.18
C GLN A 348 -33.22 15.32 2.83
N VAL A 349 -32.06 15.09 3.47
CA VAL A 349 -31.71 13.87 4.21
C VAL A 349 -30.91 14.24 5.46
N TRP A 350 -30.60 13.24 6.29
CA TRP A 350 -29.84 13.45 7.54
C TRP A 350 -28.60 12.59 7.51
N ALA A 351 -27.42 13.21 7.69
CA ALA A 351 -26.15 12.52 7.81
C ALA A 351 -25.91 12.15 9.28
N ILE A 352 -25.66 10.87 9.53
CA ILE A 352 -25.28 10.31 10.83
C ILE A 352 -23.80 9.98 10.76
N ILE A 353 -23.02 10.55 11.67
CA ILE A 353 -21.56 10.36 11.74
C ILE A 353 -21.22 10.00 13.18
N ASP A 354 -20.54 8.85 13.35
CA ASP A 354 -20.01 8.45 14.65
C ASP A 354 -18.76 9.27 14.97
N PRO A 355 -18.73 10.06 16.06
CA PRO A 355 -17.57 10.86 16.44
C PRO A 355 -16.30 10.04 16.64
N ASP A 356 -16.40 8.78 17.06
CA ASP A 356 -15.24 7.89 17.24
C ASP A 356 -14.56 7.55 15.92
N LYS A 357 -15.27 7.68 14.80
CA LYS A 357 -14.77 7.42 13.42
C LYS A 357 -14.21 8.65 12.71
N ILE A 358 -14.12 9.79 13.41
CA ILE A 358 -13.54 11.02 12.88
C ILE A 358 -12.05 11.08 13.25
N ASN A 359 -11.16 11.30 12.30
CA ASN A 359 -9.80 11.78 12.57
C ASN A 359 -9.80 13.31 12.63
N VAL A 360 -8.96 13.88 13.48
CA VAL A 360 -8.75 15.34 13.52
C VAL A 360 -7.28 15.63 13.28
N TYR A 361 -7.03 16.54 12.37
CA TYR A 361 -5.68 16.98 11.99
C TYR A 361 -5.48 18.45 12.30
N ASN A 362 -4.26 18.81 12.67
CA ASN A 362 -3.86 20.22 12.70
C ASN A 362 -3.77 20.74 11.26
N LYS A 363 -4.40 21.87 10.95
CA LYS A 363 -4.43 22.39 9.57
C LYS A 363 -3.08 22.95 9.14
N GLU A 364 -2.29 23.52 10.05
CA GLU A 364 -0.99 24.11 9.77
C GLU A 364 0.10 23.03 9.60
N THR A 365 0.23 22.11 10.57
CA THR A 365 1.24 21.04 10.52
C THR A 365 0.83 19.86 9.68
N THR A 366 -0.46 19.75 9.34
CA THR A 366 -1.11 18.62 8.66
C THR A 366 -1.10 17.31 9.43
N ARG A 367 -0.60 17.29 10.68
CA ARG A 367 -0.41 16.07 11.48
C ARG A 367 -1.68 15.66 12.20
N LEU A 368 -1.81 14.34 12.41
CA LEU A 368 -2.92 13.73 13.14
C LEU A 368 -2.89 14.12 14.63
N ILE A 369 -3.99 14.66 15.15
CA ILE A 369 -4.18 15.02 16.56
C ILE A 369 -5.04 13.98 17.26
N LYS A 370 -6.17 13.57 16.66
CA LYS A 370 -7.15 12.62 17.22
C LYS A 370 -7.29 11.42 16.29
N ARG A 371 -7.15 10.23 16.86
CA ARG A 371 -7.27 8.92 16.17
C ARG A 371 -8.72 8.43 16.11
N VAL A 372 -9.02 7.63 15.07
CA VAL A 372 -10.19 6.75 15.04
C VAL A 372 -9.99 5.61 16.06
N ILE A 373 -11.07 5.21 16.72
CA ILE A 373 -11.08 4.16 17.73
C ILE A 373 -11.94 2.98 17.28
#